data_06da5e6efd0d2d85709915abf315b863
#
_entry.id   06da5e6efd0d2d85709915abf315b863
#
_cell.length_a   1.000
_cell.length_b   1.000
_cell.length_c   1.000
_cell.angle_alpha   90.00
_cell.angle_beta   90.00
_cell.angle_gamma   90.00
#
_symmetry.space_group_name_H-M   'P 1'
#
loop_
_entity.id
_entity.type
_entity.pdbx_description
1 polymer ?
#
loop_
_entity_poly.entity_id
_entity_poly.type
_entity_poly.pdbx_seq_one_letter_code
_entity_poly.pdbx_strand_id
1 'polypeptide(L)' 'MDVKKRAAAVRVSLDMSPEANDLLESLALAHGTTKSQILRRAVALYHVASEAQARGNRVAVIDQDKKLVSELVGL' A
#
# COMPACT_ATOMS: atom_id res chain seq x y z
N MET A 1 3.45 -22.39 -12.62
CA MET A 1 4.34 -21.54 -11.82
C MET A 1 4.91 -22.33 -10.66
N ASP A 2 6.18 -22.21 -10.46
CA ASP A 2 6.86 -22.94 -9.41
C ASP A 2 6.87 -22.13 -8.11
N VAL A 3 6.04 -22.52 -7.16
CA VAL A 3 5.92 -21.84 -5.87
C VAL A 3 7.24 -21.87 -5.10
N LYS A 4 8.05 -22.90 -5.26
CA LYS A 4 9.32 -23.03 -4.54
C LYS A 4 10.29 -21.92 -4.90
N LYS A 5 10.29 -21.46 -6.14
CA LYS A 5 11.15 -20.35 -6.55
C LYS A 5 10.75 -19.03 -5.91
N ARG A 6 9.54 -18.96 -5.39
CA ARG A 6 9.03 -17.76 -4.74
C ARG A 6 9.10 -17.80 -3.23
N ALA A 7 9.64 -18.90 -2.68
CA ALA A 7 9.80 -19.05 -1.25
C ALA A 7 10.94 -18.16 -0.71
N ALA A 8 11.95 -17.89 -1.54
CA ALA A 8 13.07 -17.03 -1.16
C ALA A 8 12.65 -15.57 -1.24
N ALA A 9 13.04 -14.80 -0.22
CA ALA A 9 12.79 -13.37 -0.22
C ALA A 9 13.61 -12.68 -1.31
N VAL A 10 13.00 -11.71 -1.96
CA VAL A 10 13.68 -10.84 -2.92
C VAL A 10 13.95 -9.52 -2.24
N ARG A 11 15.20 -9.08 -2.28
CA ARG A 11 15.58 -7.80 -1.70
C ARG A 11 15.33 -6.69 -2.73
N VAL A 12 14.67 -5.64 -2.27
CA VAL A 12 14.42 -4.45 -3.08
C VAL A 12 15.05 -3.25 -2.37
N SER A 13 15.78 -2.44 -3.12
CA SER A 13 16.31 -1.17 -2.64
C SER A 13 15.48 -0.02 -3.21
N LEU A 14 15.16 0.94 -2.36
CA LEU A 14 14.30 2.05 -2.75
C LEU A 14 14.83 3.35 -2.15
N ASP A 15 15.06 4.33 -3.02
CA ASP A 15 15.40 5.68 -2.59
C ASP A 15 14.10 6.44 -2.31
N MET A 16 14.03 7.03 -1.12
CA MET A 16 12.87 7.80 -0.71
C MET A 16 13.30 9.21 -0.31
N SER A 17 12.42 10.17 -0.56
CA SER A 17 12.65 11.51 -0.03
C SER A 17 12.62 11.46 1.50
N PRO A 18 13.26 12.44 2.19
CA PRO A 18 13.17 12.51 3.64
C PRO A 18 11.72 12.56 4.14
N GLU A 19 10.86 13.30 3.46
CA GLU A 19 9.45 13.44 3.83
C GLU A 19 8.71 12.10 3.72
N ALA A 20 8.95 11.36 2.64
CA ALA A 20 8.33 10.05 2.46
C ALA A 20 8.82 9.04 3.51
N ASN A 21 10.11 9.09 3.83
CA ASN A 21 10.67 8.24 4.86
C ASN A 21 10.09 8.57 6.24
N ASP A 22 9.94 9.87 6.55
CA ASP A 22 9.34 10.29 7.82
C ASP A 22 7.89 9.78 7.94
N LEU A 23 7.15 9.87 6.86
CA LEU A 23 5.79 9.34 6.82
C LEU A 23 5.78 7.83 7.06
N LEU A 24 6.68 7.11 6.40
CA LEU A 24 6.79 5.66 6.55
C LEU A 24 7.13 5.28 7.99
N GLU A 25 8.04 6.00 8.62
CA GLU A 25 8.39 5.78 10.03
C GLU A 25 7.19 6.05 10.95
N SER A 26 6.47 7.13 10.69
CA SER A 26 5.27 7.48 11.45
C SER A 26 4.21 6.39 11.36
N LEU A 27 4.00 5.85 10.18
CA LEU A 27 3.04 4.77 9.97
C LEU A 27 3.47 3.50 10.71
N ALA A 28 4.75 3.16 10.63
CA ALA A 28 5.28 1.98 11.32
C ALA A 28 5.09 2.11 12.83
N LEU A 29 5.40 3.29 13.37
CA LEU A 29 5.25 3.55 14.80
C LEU A 29 3.77 3.50 15.22
N ALA A 30 2.90 4.15 14.47
CA ALA A 30 1.47 4.20 14.78
C ALA A 30 0.84 2.80 14.78
N HIS A 31 1.32 1.90 13.94
CA HIS A 31 0.79 0.55 13.82
C HIS A 31 1.60 -0.50 14.60
N GLY A 32 2.61 -0.08 15.34
CA GLY A 32 3.43 -0.99 16.14
C GLY A 32 4.13 -2.05 15.28
N THR A 33 4.63 -1.65 14.13
CA THR A 33 5.24 -2.56 13.18
C THR A 33 6.50 -1.95 12.56
N THR A 34 7.06 -2.59 11.55
CA THR A 34 8.28 -2.15 10.89
C THR A 34 7.98 -1.44 9.58
N LYS A 35 8.94 -0.66 9.08
CA LYS A 35 8.84 -0.03 7.77
C LYS A 35 8.64 -1.07 6.66
N SER A 36 9.34 -2.21 6.76
CA SER A 36 9.17 -3.30 5.79
C SER A 36 7.75 -3.83 5.74
N GLN A 37 7.11 -3.98 6.90
CA GLN A 37 5.72 -4.44 6.95
C GLN A 37 4.75 -3.42 6.36
N ILE A 38 4.98 -2.12 6.63
CA ILE A 38 4.15 -1.07 6.04
C ILE A 38 4.29 -1.10 4.52
N LEU A 39 5.51 -1.24 4.00
CA LEU A 39 5.74 -1.32 2.55
C LEU A 39 5.02 -2.51 1.93
N ARG A 40 5.06 -3.67 2.58
CA ARG A 40 4.33 -4.85 2.10
C ARG A 40 2.83 -4.62 2.05
N ARG A 41 2.28 -3.99 3.08
CA ARG A 41 0.85 -3.65 3.14
C ARG A 41 0.49 -2.62 2.08
N ALA A 42 1.38 -1.66 1.84
CA ALA A 42 1.18 -0.65 0.81
C ALA A 42 1.13 -1.28 -0.58
N VAL A 43 2.01 -2.23 -0.86
CA VAL A 43 2.01 -2.95 -2.14
C VAL A 43 0.71 -3.74 -2.32
N ALA A 44 0.27 -4.42 -1.27
CA ALA A 44 -1.00 -5.16 -1.31
C ALA A 44 -2.18 -4.23 -1.56
N LEU A 45 -2.21 -3.10 -0.88
CA LEU A 45 -3.26 -2.11 -1.07
C LEU A 45 -3.25 -1.55 -2.49
N TYR A 46 -2.08 -1.22 -3.00
CA TYR A 46 -1.94 -0.70 -4.37
C TYR A 46 -2.42 -1.72 -5.39
N HIS A 47 -2.11 -2.98 -5.17
CA HIS A 47 -2.57 -4.06 -6.05
C HIS A 47 -4.11 -4.12 -6.11
N VAL A 48 -4.75 -4.10 -4.94
CA VAL A 48 -6.22 -4.10 -4.86
C VAL A 48 -6.80 -2.87 -5.56
N ALA A 49 -6.23 -1.70 -5.30
CA ALA A 49 -6.68 -0.46 -5.93
C ALA A 49 -6.51 -0.48 -7.45
N SER A 50 -5.38 -0.97 -7.93
CA SER A 50 -5.08 -1.11 -9.36
C SER A 50 -6.10 -2.04 -10.05
N GLU A 51 -6.38 -3.18 -9.42
CA GLU A 51 -7.34 -4.14 -9.96
C GLU A 51 -8.74 -3.53 -10.05
N ALA A 52 -9.15 -2.78 -9.03
CA ALA A 52 -10.43 -2.10 -9.02
C ALA A 52 -10.53 -1.09 -10.17
N GLN A 53 -9.49 -0.30 -10.37
CA GLN A 53 -9.44 0.68 -11.45
C GLN A 53 -9.45 0.02 -12.84
N ALA A 54 -8.77 -1.12 -12.98
CA ALA A 54 -8.77 -1.86 -14.25
C ALA A 54 -10.16 -2.36 -14.63
N ARG A 55 -11.04 -2.57 -13.64
CA ARG A 55 -12.44 -2.95 -13.89
C ARG A 55 -13.35 -1.75 -14.07
N GLY A 56 -12.81 -0.53 -14.12
CA GLY A 56 -13.60 0.68 -14.23
C GLY A 56 -14.17 1.17 -12.91
N ASN A 57 -13.78 0.59 -11.79
CA ASN A 57 -14.21 1.02 -10.47
C ASN A 57 -13.34 2.18 -9.98
N ARG A 58 -13.83 2.88 -8.97
CA ARG A 58 -13.09 3.96 -8.32
C ARG A 58 -12.68 3.55 -6.93
N VAL A 59 -11.54 4.07 -6.50
CA VAL A 59 -11.04 3.84 -5.15
C VAL A 59 -11.35 5.07 -4.32
N ALA A 60 -11.99 4.87 -3.19
CA ALA A 60 -12.49 5.98 -2.39
C ALA A 60 -12.40 5.68 -0.90
N VAL A 61 -12.39 6.74 -0.11
CA VAL A 61 -12.54 6.67 1.33
C VAL A 61 -14.00 6.96 1.65
N ILE A 62 -14.62 6.06 2.40
CA ILE A 62 -16.00 6.22 2.84
C ILE A 62 -16.03 6.24 4.37
N ASP A 63 -17.06 6.87 4.93
CA ASP A 63 -17.27 6.88 6.39
C ASP A 63 -18.06 5.64 6.84
N GLN A 64 -18.40 5.59 8.14
CA GLN A 64 -19.13 4.46 8.70
C GLN A 64 -20.52 4.29 8.09
N ASP A 65 -21.11 5.38 7.61
CA ASP A 65 -22.42 5.37 6.97
C ASP A 65 -22.34 5.11 5.47
N LYS A 66 -21.18 4.72 4.99
CA LYS A 66 -20.88 4.44 3.58
C LYS A 66 -21.01 5.67 2.68
N LYS A 67 -20.90 6.85 3.25
CA LYS A 67 -20.88 8.10 2.48
C LYS A 67 -19.49 8.37 1.99
N LEU A 68 -19.39 8.87 0.77
CA LEU A 68 -18.13 9.24 0.15
C LEU A 68 -17.49 10.40 0.91
N VAL A 69 -16.26 10.19 1.39
CA VAL A 69 -15.45 11.24 2.02
C VAL A 69 -14.50 11.84 1.00
N SER A 70 -13.79 10.98 0.28
CA SER A 70 -12.89 11.43 -0.77
C SER A 70 -12.65 10.30 -1.76
N GLU A 71 -12.21 10.67 -2.94
CA GLU A 71 -11.85 9.70 -3.97
C GLU A 71 -10.35 9.80 -4.24
N LEU A 72 -9.70 8.66 -4.36
CA LEU A 72 -8.29 8.59 -4.68
C LEU A 72 -8.13 8.56 -6.19
N VAL A 73 -7.48 9.57 -6.74
CA VAL A 73 -7.18 9.65 -8.16
C VAL A 73 -5.69 9.61 -8.38
N GLY A 74 -5.28 9.13 -9.56
CA GLY A 74 -3.87 9.09 -9.91
C GLY A 74 -3.08 7.98 -9.24
N LEU A 75 -3.74 6.93 -8.84
CA LEU A 75 -3.06 5.76 -8.27
C LEU A 75 -2.24 5.01 -9.31
#